data_1d62186525a8da8da61d43d16a23cf1b
#
_entry.id   1d62186525a8da8da61d43d16a23cf1b
#
_cell.length_a   1.000
_cell.length_b   1.000
_cell.length_c   1.000
_cell.angle_alpha   90.00
_cell.angle_beta   90.00
_cell.angle_gamma   90.00
#
_symmetry.space_group_name_H-M   'P 1'
#
loop_
_entity.id
_entity.type
_entity.pdbx_description
1 polymer ?
#
loop_
_entity_poly.entity_id
_entity_poly.type
_entity_poly.pdbx_seq_one_letter_code
_entity_poly.pdbx_strand_id
1 'polypeptide(L)'
;MNTRAWRTYLVTDDAHSAGRETPAVVEAALEGGVDVVQLREKTMDARTRYRVGRTVRSLTAEAGVPLVVNDRVDLAAAIDADGVHLGQTDLPVEVARDQLGSDAIVGVSAATVAEARAAADAGADYLGVGAVYGTNSKDVADDRDGVGPERIRSITEAVDVPVVGIGGITAENAAPVVEAGANGVAVISAITAADDPEAATAALREVVERAR
;
A
#
# COMPACT_ATOMS: atom_id res chain seq x y z
N MET A 1 -11.48 -10.96 2.02
CA MET A 1 -11.38 -9.68 2.78
C MET A 1 -11.93 -8.52 1.93
N ASN A 2 -12.48 -7.42 2.53
CA ASN A 2 -13.10 -6.34 1.75
C ASN A 2 -12.11 -5.17 1.52
N THR A 3 -11.36 -5.23 0.44
CA THR A 3 -10.39 -4.19 0.04
C THR A 3 -11.05 -2.84 -0.31
N ARG A 4 -12.36 -2.82 -0.64
CA ARG A 4 -13.14 -1.59 -0.86
C ARG A 4 -13.32 -0.74 0.40
N ALA A 5 -13.14 -1.32 1.57
CA ALA A 5 -13.29 -0.63 2.85
C ALA A 5 -12.03 0.13 3.28
N TRP A 6 -10.87 -0.10 2.65
CA TRP A 6 -9.62 0.55 3.03
C TRP A 6 -9.65 2.06 2.79
N ARG A 7 -9.20 2.81 3.79
CA ARG A 7 -9.07 4.28 3.80
C ARG A 7 -7.61 4.67 3.82
N THR A 8 -6.89 4.11 4.80
CA THR A 8 -5.50 4.40 5.06
C THR A 8 -4.66 3.15 4.93
N TYR A 9 -3.58 3.26 4.18
CA TYR A 9 -2.69 2.18 3.85
C TYR A 9 -1.25 2.61 4.16
N LEU A 10 -0.63 2.00 5.17
CA LEU A 10 0.78 2.21 5.47
C LEU A 10 1.65 1.32 4.60
N VAL A 11 2.61 1.91 3.88
CA VAL A 11 3.74 1.19 3.28
C VAL A 11 4.98 1.48 4.10
N THR A 12 5.63 0.45 4.66
CA THR A 12 6.81 0.61 5.49
C THR A 12 8.06 0.85 4.63
N ASP A 13 9.02 1.61 5.18
CA ASP A 13 10.33 1.81 4.58
C ASP A 13 11.29 2.33 5.66
N ASP A 14 12.24 1.51 6.10
CA ASP A 14 13.21 1.85 7.14
C ASP A 14 14.09 3.04 6.76
N ALA A 15 14.41 3.20 5.48
CA ALA A 15 15.19 4.34 5.00
C ALA A 15 14.44 5.68 5.13
N HIS A 16 13.11 5.67 5.27
CA HIS A 16 12.26 6.86 5.39
C HIS A 16 11.47 6.91 6.71
N SER A 17 11.99 6.28 7.78
CA SER A 17 11.31 6.18 9.09
C SER A 17 11.84 7.12 10.17
N ALA A 18 12.66 8.13 9.79
CA ALA A 18 13.30 9.04 10.73
C ALA A 18 14.09 8.30 11.85
N GLY A 19 14.68 7.14 11.52
CA GLY A 19 15.46 6.31 12.44
C GLY A 19 14.61 5.44 13.38
N ARG A 20 13.29 5.36 13.20
CA ARG A 20 12.42 4.46 13.96
C ARG A 20 12.48 3.05 13.38
N GLU A 21 12.37 2.06 14.25
CA GLU A 21 12.22 0.67 13.83
C GLU A 21 10.83 0.42 13.22
N THR A 22 10.76 -0.36 12.15
CA THR A 22 9.51 -0.68 11.45
C THR A 22 8.39 -1.20 12.37
N PRO A 23 8.63 -2.11 13.33
CA PRO A 23 7.58 -2.56 14.24
C PRO A 23 6.97 -1.43 15.07
N ALA A 24 7.78 -0.48 15.55
CA ALA A 24 7.28 0.65 16.35
C ALA A 24 6.41 1.61 15.51
N VAL A 25 6.78 1.84 14.25
CA VAL A 25 5.96 2.63 13.32
C VAL A 25 4.63 1.93 13.03
N VAL A 26 4.66 0.60 12.83
CA VAL A 26 3.43 -0.18 12.58
C VAL A 26 2.51 -0.17 13.79
N GLU A 27 3.04 -0.36 15.01
CA GLU A 27 2.25 -0.30 16.25
C GLU A 27 1.55 1.04 16.39
N ALA A 28 2.25 2.17 16.23
CA ALA A 28 1.65 3.50 16.27
C ALA A 28 0.60 3.72 15.16
N ALA A 29 0.84 3.21 13.94
CA ALA A 29 -0.13 3.31 12.86
C ALA A 29 -1.40 2.46 13.12
N LEU A 30 -1.27 1.31 13.78
CA LEU A 30 -2.40 0.49 14.20
C LEU A 30 -3.26 1.21 15.25
N GLU A 31 -2.65 1.86 16.25
CA GLU A 31 -3.34 2.72 17.22
C GLU A 31 -4.04 3.90 16.51
N GLY A 32 -3.43 4.49 15.50
CA GLY A 32 -4.02 5.54 14.65
C GLY A 32 -5.11 5.06 13.69
N GLY A 33 -5.40 3.75 13.65
CA GLY A 33 -6.50 3.17 12.86
C GLY A 33 -6.18 2.92 11.39
N VAL A 34 -4.95 2.53 11.05
CA VAL A 34 -4.61 2.09 9.70
C VAL A 34 -5.43 0.84 9.28
N ASP A 35 -5.90 0.78 8.05
CA ASP A 35 -6.73 -0.33 7.55
C ASP A 35 -5.92 -1.48 6.93
N VAL A 36 -4.68 -1.22 6.51
CA VAL A 36 -3.78 -2.23 5.92
C VAL A 36 -2.33 -1.78 6.02
N VAL A 37 -1.44 -2.74 6.24
CA VAL A 37 0.01 -2.54 6.29
C VAL A 37 0.69 -3.30 5.16
N GLN A 38 1.61 -2.65 4.44
CA GLN A 38 2.50 -3.30 3.49
C GLN A 38 3.93 -3.27 4.01
N LEU A 39 4.52 -4.44 4.19
CA LEU A 39 5.93 -4.60 4.52
C LEU A 39 6.78 -4.38 3.26
N ARG A 40 7.51 -3.25 3.21
CA ARG A 40 8.39 -2.87 2.11
C ARG A 40 9.74 -2.39 2.62
N GLU A 41 10.64 -3.31 2.95
CA GLU A 41 11.96 -3.05 3.50
C GLU A 41 13.04 -3.40 2.46
N LYS A 42 13.24 -2.51 1.46
CA LYS A 42 14.11 -2.81 0.31
C LYS A 42 15.60 -2.89 0.67
N THR A 43 16.03 -2.17 1.68
CA THR A 43 17.45 -2.09 2.11
C THR A 43 17.86 -3.24 3.03
N MET A 44 16.91 -3.89 3.69
CA MET A 44 17.17 -5.01 4.60
C MET A 44 17.56 -6.30 3.85
N ASP A 45 18.50 -7.06 4.40
CA ASP A 45 18.77 -8.42 3.96
C ASP A 45 17.56 -9.36 4.23
N ALA A 46 17.53 -10.51 3.55
CA ALA A 46 16.37 -11.42 3.61
C ALA A 46 16.10 -11.95 5.03
N ARG A 47 17.12 -12.22 5.82
CA ARG A 47 16.98 -12.73 7.20
C ARG A 47 16.40 -11.64 8.12
N THR A 48 16.87 -10.43 8.01
CA THR A 48 16.38 -9.28 8.79
C THR A 48 14.94 -8.96 8.40
N ARG A 49 14.64 -8.91 7.11
CA ARG A 49 13.29 -8.70 6.59
C ARG A 49 12.32 -9.78 7.07
N TYR A 50 12.73 -11.04 7.10
CA TYR A 50 11.93 -12.13 7.65
C TYR A 50 11.63 -11.91 9.15
N ARG A 51 12.63 -11.56 9.96
CA ARG A 51 12.43 -11.31 11.40
C ARG A 51 11.49 -10.12 11.66
N VAL A 52 11.72 -9.00 10.98
CA VAL A 52 10.84 -7.82 11.06
C VAL A 52 9.44 -8.19 10.59
N GLY A 53 9.30 -8.89 9.47
CA GLY A 53 8.03 -9.34 8.94
C GLY A 53 7.24 -10.21 9.91
N ARG A 54 7.90 -11.12 10.62
CA ARG A 54 7.25 -11.96 11.66
C ARG A 54 6.73 -11.12 12.82
N THR A 55 7.48 -10.10 13.24
CA THR A 55 7.03 -9.19 14.30
C THR A 55 5.84 -8.35 13.83
N VAL A 56 5.92 -7.76 12.63
CA VAL A 56 4.83 -6.99 12.03
C VAL A 56 3.58 -7.86 11.84
N ARG A 57 3.74 -9.12 11.39
CA ARG A 57 2.62 -10.08 11.26
C ARG A 57 1.90 -10.31 12.59
N SER A 58 2.65 -10.44 13.69
CA SER A 58 2.04 -10.60 15.02
C SER A 58 1.20 -9.38 15.40
N LEU A 59 1.74 -8.17 15.24
CA LEU A 59 1.05 -6.91 15.55
C LEU A 59 -0.24 -6.75 14.71
N THR A 60 -0.14 -6.96 13.40
CA THR A 60 -1.29 -6.80 12.50
C THR A 60 -2.36 -7.86 12.74
N ALA A 61 -1.98 -9.10 13.06
CA ALA A 61 -2.91 -10.17 13.40
C ALA A 61 -3.68 -9.88 14.70
N GLU A 62 -3.00 -9.37 15.74
CA GLU A 62 -3.64 -8.94 16.99
C GLU A 62 -4.65 -7.82 16.78
N ALA A 63 -4.32 -6.86 15.90
CA ALA A 63 -5.20 -5.74 15.56
C ALA A 63 -6.32 -6.11 14.55
N GLY A 64 -6.27 -7.30 13.93
CA GLY A 64 -7.19 -7.69 12.87
C GLY A 64 -6.99 -6.92 11.56
N VAL A 65 -5.80 -6.35 11.34
CA VAL A 65 -5.41 -5.57 10.16
C VAL A 65 -4.61 -6.46 9.20
N PRO A 66 -4.93 -6.47 7.90
CA PRO A 66 -4.20 -7.30 6.94
C PRO A 66 -2.75 -6.82 6.73
N LEU A 67 -1.85 -7.80 6.61
CA LEU A 67 -0.46 -7.61 6.21
C LEU A 67 -0.25 -8.05 4.77
N VAL A 68 0.24 -7.15 3.93
CA VAL A 68 0.66 -7.40 2.55
C VAL A 68 2.18 -7.28 2.43
N VAL A 69 2.84 -8.14 1.65
CA VAL A 69 4.28 -8.04 1.40
C VAL A 69 4.55 -7.45 0.03
N ASN A 70 5.49 -6.53 -0.07
CA ASN A 70 5.87 -5.92 -1.34
C ASN A 70 6.76 -6.86 -2.17
N ASP A 71 6.43 -7.12 -3.44
CA ASP A 71 7.18 -7.86 -4.48
C ASP A 71 7.44 -9.36 -4.14
N ARG A 72 7.69 -9.72 -2.91
CA ARG A 72 8.26 -11.00 -2.47
C ARG A 72 7.19 -12.01 -2.03
N VAL A 73 6.68 -12.78 -3.01
CA VAL A 73 5.69 -13.87 -2.78
C VAL A 73 6.24 -14.94 -1.80
N ASP A 74 7.51 -15.27 -1.93
CA ASP A 74 8.22 -16.23 -1.04
C ASP A 74 8.27 -15.74 0.41
N LEU A 75 8.49 -14.45 0.62
CA LEU A 75 8.47 -13.86 1.96
C LEU A 75 7.04 -13.82 2.52
N ALA A 76 6.05 -13.47 1.70
CA ALA A 76 4.64 -13.49 2.10
C ALA A 76 4.23 -14.88 2.61
N ALA A 77 4.59 -15.94 1.88
CA ALA A 77 4.38 -17.31 2.30
C ALA A 77 5.13 -17.66 3.59
N ALA A 78 6.40 -17.24 3.71
CA ALA A 78 7.25 -17.59 4.85
C ALA A 78 6.80 -16.97 6.18
N ILE A 79 6.14 -15.80 6.15
CA ILE A 79 5.63 -15.11 7.35
C ILE A 79 4.13 -15.26 7.55
N ASP A 80 3.44 -16.02 6.69
CA ASP A 80 1.98 -16.20 6.70
C ASP A 80 1.25 -14.85 6.58
N ALA A 81 1.70 -13.99 5.64
CA ALA A 81 1.04 -12.72 5.36
C ALA A 81 -0.30 -12.94 4.64
N ASP A 82 -1.21 -11.97 4.75
CA ASP A 82 -2.53 -12.05 4.11
C ASP A 82 -2.47 -11.87 2.59
N GLY A 83 -1.33 -11.40 2.05
CA GLY A 83 -1.15 -11.24 0.62
C GLY A 83 0.16 -10.61 0.19
N VAL A 84 0.17 -10.20 -1.09
CA VAL A 84 1.32 -9.60 -1.76
C VAL A 84 0.89 -8.40 -2.61
N HIS A 85 1.77 -7.42 -2.77
CA HIS A 85 1.62 -6.33 -3.74
C HIS A 85 2.71 -6.40 -4.79
N LEU A 86 2.33 -6.48 -6.06
CA LEU A 86 3.21 -6.73 -7.20
C LEU A 86 3.34 -5.48 -8.09
N GLY A 87 4.54 -5.22 -8.56
CA GLY A 87 4.81 -4.27 -9.63
C GLY A 87 4.70 -4.91 -11.01
N GLN A 88 4.87 -4.09 -12.06
CA GLN A 88 4.75 -4.52 -13.46
C GLN A 88 5.86 -5.49 -13.92
N THR A 89 6.95 -5.60 -13.17
CA THR A 89 8.10 -6.47 -13.48
C THR A 89 8.26 -7.63 -12.49
N ASP A 90 7.33 -7.76 -11.54
CA ASP A 90 7.32 -8.83 -10.55
C ASP A 90 6.62 -10.09 -11.12
N LEU A 91 6.42 -11.09 -10.27
CA LEU A 91 5.70 -12.30 -10.67
C LEU A 91 4.26 -12.00 -11.09
N PRO A 92 3.71 -12.72 -12.08
CA PRO A 92 2.30 -12.59 -12.47
C PRO A 92 1.32 -12.92 -11.32
N VAL A 93 0.13 -12.34 -11.37
CA VAL A 93 -0.94 -12.52 -10.36
C VAL A 93 -1.28 -14.00 -10.16
N GLU A 94 -1.43 -14.77 -11.24
CA GLU A 94 -1.73 -16.19 -11.19
C GLU A 94 -0.65 -17.00 -10.45
N VAL A 95 0.63 -16.66 -10.66
CA VAL A 95 1.75 -17.33 -9.97
C VAL A 95 1.74 -17.02 -8.47
N ALA A 96 1.41 -15.78 -8.09
CA ALA A 96 1.28 -15.41 -6.69
C ALA A 96 0.13 -16.18 -6.01
N ARG A 97 -1.02 -16.31 -6.69
CA ARG A 97 -2.17 -17.09 -6.18
C ARG A 97 -1.86 -18.58 -6.06
N ASP A 98 -1.14 -19.16 -7.02
CA ASP A 98 -0.74 -20.57 -6.96
C ASP A 98 0.14 -20.87 -5.74
N GLN A 99 0.96 -19.90 -5.29
CA GLN A 99 1.84 -20.05 -4.14
C GLN A 99 1.18 -19.70 -2.80
N LEU A 100 0.30 -18.70 -2.77
CA LEU A 100 -0.29 -18.19 -1.52
C LEU A 100 -1.72 -18.72 -1.26
N GLY A 101 -2.35 -19.31 -2.27
CA GLY A 101 -3.75 -19.76 -2.21
C GLY A 101 -4.75 -18.75 -2.77
N SER A 102 -5.95 -19.23 -3.06
CA SER A 102 -7.03 -18.43 -3.68
C SER A 102 -7.53 -17.28 -2.83
N ASP A 103 -7.41 -17.39 -1.52
CA ASP A 103 -7.90 -16.40 -0.55
C ASP A 103 -6.89 -15.28 -0.26
N ALA A 104 -5.65 -15.40 -0.78
CA ALA A 104 -4.61 -14.39 -0.60
C ALA A 104 -4.99 -13.07 -1.30
N ILE A 105 -4.66 -11.96 -0.67
CA ILE A 105 -4.84 -10.63 -1.26
C ILE A 105 -3.70 -10.38 -2.26
N VAL A 106 -4.03 -10.10 -3.52
CA VAL A 106 -3.04 -9.73 -4.54
C VAL A 106 -3.34 -8.31 -5.04
N GLY A 107 -2.48 -7.37 -4.66
CA GLY A 107 -2.50 -6.01 -5.20
C GLY A 107 -1.55 -5.86 -6.38
N VAL A 108 -1.86 -4.97 -7.31
CA VAL A 108 -0.99 -4.68 -8.45
C VAL A 108 -0.81 -3.17 -8.63
N SER A 109 0.43 -2.73 -8.87
CA SER A 109 0.72 -1.36 -9.25
C SER A 109 0.28 -1.10 -10.69
N ALA A 110 -0.42 0.01 -10.95
CA ALA A 110 -0.80 0.41 -12.30
C ALA A 110 -0.61 1.93 -12.47
N ALA A 111 0.01 2.35 -13.58
CA ALA A 111 0.20 3.74 -13.93
C ALA A 111 -0.66 4.19 -15.13
N THR A 112 -1.25 3.26 -15.87
CA THR A 112 -2.08 3.50 -17.05
C THR A 112 -3.39 2.72 -16.98
N VAL A 113 -4.40 3.16 -17.74
CA VAL A 113 -5.67 2.42 -17.88
C VAL A 113 -5.44 1.02 -18.46
N ALA A 114 -4.48 0.86 -19.38
CA ALA A 114 -4.17 -0.43 -19.96
C ALA A 114 -3.59 -1.40 -18.92
N GLU A 115 -2.65 -0.95 -18.07
CA GLU A 115 -2.10 -1.74 -16.97
C GLU A 115 -3.19 -2.09 -15.94
N ALA A 116 -4.06 -1.12 -15.63
CA ALA A 116 -5.17 -1.34 -14.68
C ALA A 116 -6.15 -2.41 -15.15
N ARG A 117 -6.54 -2.39 -16.43
CA ARG A 117 -7.40 -3.41 -17.04
C ARG A 117 -6.72 -4.77 -17.05
N ALA A 118 -5.46 -4.84 -17.48
CA ALA A 118 -4.70 -6.09 -17.49
C ALA A 118 -4.59 -6.70 -16.08
N ALA A 119 -4.34 -5.89 -15.05
CA ALA A 119 -4.27 -6.36 -13.67
C ALA A 119 -5.65 -6.83 -13.16
N ALA A 120 -6.73 -6.12 -13.50
CA ALA A 120 -8.10 -6.51 -13.16
C ALA A 120 -8.49 -7.83 -13.83
N ASP A 121 -8.19 -7.99 -15.14
CA ASP A 121 -8.45 -9.21 -15.89
C ASP A 121 -7.62 -10.40 -15.35
N ALA A 122 -6.41 -10.15 -14.85
CA ALA A 122 -5.58 -11.15 -14.19
C ALA A 122 -6.07 -11.53 -12.76
N GLY A 123 -7.07 -10.83 -12.23
CA GLY A 123 -7.68 -11.14 -10.94
C GLY A 123 -7.01 -10.46 -9.74
N ALA A 124 -6.47 -9.26 -9.92
CA ALA A 124 -6.00 -8.42 -8.80
C ALA A 124 -7.17 -8.01 -7.90
N ASP A 125 -6.97 -8.00 -6.57
CA ASP A 125 -7.98 -7.60 -5.58
C ASP A 125 -8.06 -6.09 -5.37
N TYR A 126 -6.98 -5.38 -5.68
CA TYR A 126 -6.90 -3.91 -5.67
C TYR A 126 -5.74 -3.42 -6.52
N LEU A 127 -5.80 -2.16 -6.89
CA LEU A 127 -4.74 -1.48 -7.64
C LEU A 127 -4.08 -0.39 -6.81
N GLY A 128 -2.75 -0.33 -6.84
CA GLY A 128 -1.96 0.82 -6.36
C GLY A 128 -1.64 1.74 -7.53
N VAL A 129 -2.16 2.97 -7.51
CA VAL A 129 -2.02 3.92 -8.62
C VAL A 129 -1.22 5.14 -8.19
N GLY A 130 -0.12 5.42 -8.86
CA GLY A 130 0.78 6.54 -8.56
C GLY A 130 1.99 6.60 -9.49
N ALA A 131 2.95 7.53 -9.21
CA ALA A 131 2.91 8.46 -8.09
C ALA A 131 1.97 9.64 -8.40
N VAL A 132 0.96 9.86 -7.52
CA VAL A 132 -0.05 10.92 -7.73
C VAL A 132 0.59 12.29 -7.67
N TYR A 133 1.38 12.54 -6.62
CA TYR A 133 2.24 13.72 -6.48
C TYR A 133 3.71 13.27 -6.50
N GLY A 134 4.65 14.18 -6.77
CA GLY A 134 6.07 13.86 -6.81
C GLY A 134 6.57 13.21 -5.51
N THR A 135 7.39 12.17 -5.62
CA THR A 135 7.87 11.42 -4.45
C THR A 135 9.32 10.99 -4.59
N ASN A 136 10.07 11.06 -3.48
CA ASN A 136 11.43 10.53 -3.36
C ASN A 136 11.48 9.16 -2.64
N SER A 137 10.34 8.63 -2.19
CA SER A 137 10.29 7.38 -1.41
C SER A 137 10.25 6.11 -2.27
N LYS A 138 10.10 6.25 -3.58
CA LYS A 138 10.20 5.16 -4.56
C LYS A 138 10.94 5.65 -5.79
N ASP A 139 11.72 4.77 -6.42
CA ASP A 139 12.22 5.01 -7.77
C ASP A 139 11.05 4.92 -8.75
N VAL A 140 10.60 6.06 -9.23
CA VAL A 140 9.50 6.17 -10.20
C VAL A 140 10.07 6.77 -11.49
N ALA A 141 9.73 6.21 -12.65
CA ALA A 141 10.11 6.78 -13.92
C ALA A 141 9.45 8.17 -14.10
N ASP A 142 10.14 9.11 -14.74
CA ASP A 142 9.70 10.51 -14.85
C ASP A 142 8.28 10.67 -15.44
N ASP A 143 7.87 9.81 -16.36
CA ASP A 143 6.53 9.78 -16.96
C ASP A 143 5.43 9.22 -16.06
N ARG A 144 5.81 8.67 -14.91
CA ARG A 144 4.94 8.08 -13.87
C ARG A 144 4.93 8.87 -12.57
N ASP A 145 5.72 9.94 -12.48
CA ASP A 145 5.81 10.80 -11.28
C ASP A 145 4.92 12.04 -11.44
N GLY A 146 4.19 12.37 -10.40
CA GLY A 146 3.31 13.54 -10.39
C GLY A 146 2.13 13.47 -11.39
N VAL A 147 1.55 12.29 -11.59
CA VAL A 147 0.47 12.06 -12.58
C VAL A 147 -0.86 12.73 -12.23
N GLY A 148 -1.01 13.23 -11.02
CA GLY A 148 -2.17 13.95 -10.53
C GLY A 148 -3.43 13.09 -10.26
N PRO A 149 -4.46 13.66 -9.59
CA PRO A 149 -5.72 12.99 -9.32
C PRO A 149 -6.50 12.59 -10.59
N GLU A 150 -6.30 13.28 -11.71
CA GLU A 150 -6.97 12.95 -12.99
C GLU A 150 -6.59 11.54 -13.50
N ARG A 151 -5.39 11.06 -13.22
CA ARG A 151 -5.00 9.69 -13.53
C ARG A 151 -5.80 8.68 -12.69
N ILE A 152 -6.04 9.00 -11.40
CA ILE A 152 -6.90 8.20 -10.53
C ILE A 152 -8.29 8.11 -11.14
N ARG A 153 -8.89 9.23 -11.52
CA ARG A 153 -10.22 9.30 -12.16
C ARG A 153 -10.30 8.43 -13.40
N SER A 154 -9.34 8.59 -14.31
CA SER A 154 -9.32 7.82 -15.57
C SER A 154 -9.23 6.31 -15.34
N ILE A 155 -8.53 5.88 -14.30
CA ILE A 155 -8.41 4.45 -13.95
C ILE A 155 -9.66 3.95 -13.25
N THR A 156 -10.20 4.68 -12.27
CA THR A 156 -11.41 4.27 -11.53
C THR A 156 -12.65 4.19 -12.42
N GLU A 157 -12.74 5.01 -13.46
CA GLU A 157 -13.80 4.92 -14.47
C GLU A 157 -13.64 3.73 -15.43
N ALA A 158 -12.45 3.14 -15.51
CA ALA A 158 -12.11 2.09 -16.47
C ALA A 158 -12.15 0.67 -15.90
N VAL A 159 -12.18 0.52 -14.56
CA VAL A 159 -12.14 -0.79 -13.87
C VAL A 159 -13.05 -0.79 -12.64
N ASP A 160 -13.55 -1.98 -12.27
CA ASP A 160 -14.37 -2.16 -11.05
C ASP A 160 -13.53 -2.53 -9.82
N VAL A 161 -12.23 -2.82 -10.00
CA VAL A 161 -11.31 -3.20 -8.92
C VAL A 161 -11.00 -1.96 -8.06
N PRO A 162 -11.00 -2.07 -6.72
CA PRO A 162 -10.67 -0.96 -5.84
C PRO A 162 -9.32 -0.32 -6.16
N VAL A 163 -9.27 1.00 -6.14
CA VAL A 163 -8.07 1.80 -6.41
C VAL A 163 -7.58 2.50 -5.14
N VAL A 164 -6.30 2.35 -4.85
CA VAL A 164 -5.58 3.05 -3.77
C VAL A 164 -4.57 4.00 -4.40
N GLY A 165 -4.71 5.30 -4.14
CA GLY A 165 -3.75 6.30 -4.61
C GLY A 165 -2.47 6.26 -3.78
N ILE A 166 -1.28 6.41 -4.43
CA ILE A 166 0.02 6.43 -3.74
C ILE A 166 0.97 7.45 -4.39
N GLY A 167 1.92 7.95 -3.61
CA GLY A 167 3.01 8.83 -4.05
C GLY A 167 2.79 10.29 -3.70
N GLY A 168 3.60 10.82 -2.78
CA GLY A 168 3.58 12.19 -2.31
C GLY A 168 2.29 12.62 -1.60
N ILE A 169 1.47 11.67 -1.14
CA ILE A 169 0.20 11.95 -0.47
C ILE A 169 0.43 12.22 1.02
N THR A 170 -0.26 13.24 1.52
CA THR A 170 -0.30 13.66 2.93
C THR A 170 -1.75 13.98 3.31
N ALA A 171 -2.01 14.27 4.60
CA ALA A 171 -3.34 14.70 5.03
C ALA A 171 -3.82 15.99 4.34
N GLU A 172 -2.90 16.89 3.95
CA GLU A 172 -3.24 18.17 3.29
C GLU A 172 -3.70 17.99 1.84
N ASN A 173 -3.29 16.89 1.16
CA ASN A 173 -3.56 16.70 -0.28
C ASN A 173 -4.29 15.40 -0.62
N ALA A 174 -4.73 14.61 0.36
CA ALA A 174 -5.41 13.33 0.12
C ALA A 174 -6.84 13.49 -0.43
N ALA A 175 -7.56 14.54 -0.06
CA ALA A 175 -8.98 14.71 -0.44
C ALA A 175 -9.21 14.68 -1.95
N PRO A 176 -8.46 15.41 -2.82
CA PRO A 176 -8.65 15.34 -4.27
C PRO A 176 -8.43 13.94 -4.87
N VAL A 177 -7.61 13.09 -4.23
CA VAL A 177 -7.34 11.71 -4.67
C VAL A 177 -8.59 10.84 -4.45
N VAL A 178 -9.24 11.01 -3.31
CA VAL A 178 -10.47 10.30 -2.95
C VAL A 178 -11.65 10.81 -3.80
N GLU A 179 -11.79 12.12 -3.97
CA GLU A 179 -12.79 12.75 -4.85
C GLU A 179 -12.65 12.33 -6.32
N ALA A 180 -11.44 11.94 -6.74
CA ALA A 180 -11.20 11.34 -8.05
C ALA A 180 -11.63 9.87 -8.16
N GLY A 181 -12.16 9.26 -7.08
CA GLY A 181 -12.70 7.92 -7.05
C GLY A 181 -11.82 6.87 -6.37
N ALA A 182 -10.65 7.24 -5.80
CA ALA A 182 -9.86 6.30 -5.03
C ALA A 182 -10.62 5.80 -3.79
N ASN A 183 -10.53 4.51 -3.50
CA ASN A 183 -11.11 3.91 -2.30
C ASN A 183 -10.38 4.32 -1.01
N GLY A 184 -9.09 4.62 -1.13
CA GLY A 184 -8.23 5.07 -0.06
C GLY A 184 -6.89 5.55 -0.59
N VAL A 185 -5.99 5.87 0.32
CA VAL A 185 -4.65 6.35 0.01
C VAL A 185 -3.57 5.54 0.75
N ALA A 186 -2.47 5.28 0.05
CA ALA A 186 -1.27 4.67 0.61
C ALA A 186 -0.18 5.72 0.78
N VAL A 187 0.51 5.66 1.92
CA VAL A 187 1.59 6.59 2.24
C VAL A 187 2.80 5.85 2.81
N ILE A 188 3.99 6.43 2.63
CA ILE A 188 5.23 6.02 3.29
C ILE A 188 5.58 7.11 4.31
N SER A 189 6.35 8.11 3.90
CA SER A 189 6.95 9.11 4.79
C SER A 189 5.94 9.97 5.55
N ALA A 190 4.73 10.15 5.03
CA ALA A 190 3.68 10.89 5.73
C ALA A 190 3.29 10.27 7.09
N ILE A 191 3.55 8.97 7.28
CA ILE A 191 3.39 8.28 8.55
C ILE A 191 4.77 7.90 9.12
N THR A 192 5.63 7.24 8.34
CA THR A 192 6.87 6.66 8.88
C THR A 192 7.85 7.71 9.39
N ALA A 193 7.87 8.91 8.79
CA ALA A 193 8.73 10.03 9.17
C ALA A 193 8.03 11.11 10.02
N ALA A 194 6.73 10.96 10.31
CA ALA A 194 6.00 11.92 11.15
C ALA A 194 6.56 11.93 12.58
N ASP A 195 6.52 13.07 13.25
CA ASP A 195 6.92 13.17 14.66
C ASP A 195 6.07 12.26 15.55
N ASP A 196 4.79 12.15 15.21
CA ASP A 196 3.79 11.26 15.84
C ASP A 196 3.06 10.43 14.76
N PRO A 197 3.49 9.18 14.49
CA PRO A 197 2.88 8.33 13.47
C PRO A 197 1.43 7.94 13.76
N GLU A 198 1.03 7.82 15.03
CA GLU A 198 -0.35 7.56 15.43
C GLU A 198 -1.25 8.73 15.03
N ALA A 199 -0.91 9.94 15.45
CA ALA A 199 -1.66 11.15 15.12
C ALA A 199 -1.70 11.40 13.60
N ALA A 200 -0.59 11.16 12.89
CA ALA A 200 -0.51 11.31 11.43
C ALA A 200 -1.45 10.31 10.72
N THR A 201 -1.53 9.07 11.20
CA THR A 201 -2.44 8.05 10.66
C THR A 201 -3.90 8.44 10.90
N ALA A 202 -4.25 8.85 12.12
CA ALA A 202 -5.60 9.30 12.46
C ALA A 202 -6.04 10.52 11.63
N ALA A 203 -5.15 11.51 11.46
CA ALA A 203 -5.43 12.70 10.64
C ALA A 203 -5.67 12.34 9.16
N LEU A 204 -4.84 11.46 8.60
CA LEU A 204 -5.00 10.99 7.22
C LEU A 204 -6.33 10.25 7.03
N ARG A 205 -6.67 9.36 7.98
CA ARG A 205 -7.95 8.64 7.99
C ARG A 205 -9.14 9.58 7.98
N GLU A 206 -9.14 10.56 8.88
CA GLU A 206 -10.22 11.54 9.00
C GLU A 206 -10.45 12.32 7.68
N VAL A 207 -9.37 12.74 7.00
CA VAL A 207 -9.48 13.42 5.70
C VAL A 207 -10.08 12.50 4.64
N VAL A 208 -9.63 11.25 4.54
CA VAL A 208 -10.14 10.28 3.58
C VAL A 208 -11.61 9.96 3.85
N GLU A 209 -12.02 9.82 5.11
CA GLU A 209 -13.43 9.58 5.47
C GLU A 209 -14.35 10.74 5.11
N ARG A 210 -13.89 11.99 5.28
CA ARG A 210 -14.66 13.18 4.91
C ARG A 210 -14.82 13.41 3.41
N ALA A 211 -13.84 12.95 2.61
CA ALA A 211 -13.80 13.15 1.16
C ALA A 211 -14.61 12.10 0.37
N ARG A 212 -15.19 11.11 1.05
CA ARG A 212 -16.04 10.05 0.47
C ARG A 212 -17.51 10.45 0.47
#